data_2f0a197da4ce7ae50871b1b7ec1b487a
#
_entry.id   2f0a197da4ce7ae50871b1b7ec1b487a
#
_cell.length_a   1.000
_cell.length_b   1.000
_cell.length_c   1.000
_cell.angle_alpha   90.00
_cell.angle_beta   90.00
_cell.angle_gamma   90.00
#
_symmetry.space_group_name_H-M   'P 1'
#
loop_
_entity.id
_entity.type
_entity.pdbx_description
1 polymer ?
#
loop_
_entity_poly.entity_id
_entity_poly.type
_entity_poly.pdbx_seq_one_letter_code
_entity_poly.pdbx_strand_id
1 'polypeptide(L)'
;MSKKISALSAGSLVKLNENGVAKKYIMLGYNHYGKAEVTLLRKDAVGNRAYNACQNGYNVYNGNSLDSFCNEQHIQCLDPIIRACLVNVPIPTTDGHVNGTWSATVRNLMRKCFSLSAAEVGNGGSDGTAFSYLSTQANRIAYQDETTTAVYWWLRSPNSGYNNDAYFVSTDGSVDYDNVYRGYYCARPALALSSEILVSDSADSSGCYTIASAPAGEEYQKVNGVWMRMC
;
A
#
# COMPACT_ATOMS: atom_id res chain seq x y z
N MET A 1 11.32 0.24 26.35
CA MET A 1 10.73 -1.07 26.01
C MET A 1 10.21 -0.99 24.58
N SER A 2 9.98 -2.12 23.93
CA SER A 2 9.45 -2.21 22.58
C SER A 2 8.44 -3.36 22.50
N LYS A 3 7.52 -3.32 21.50
CA LYS A 3 6.53 -4.37 21.27
C LYS A 3 6.51 -4.77 19.80
N LYS A 4 5.97 -5.94 19.48
CA LYS A 4 5.79 -6.37 18.09
C LYS A 4 4.82 -5.43 17.36
N ILE A 5 5.10 -5.12 16.11
CA ILE A 5 4.23 -4.31 15.26
C ILE A 5 2.84 -4.95 15.09
N SER A 6 2.76 -6.30 15.12
CA SER A 6 1.50 -7.05 15.07
C SER A 6 0.58 -6.83 16.29
N ALA A 7 1.09 -6.27 17.38
CA ALA A 7 0.28 -5.90 18.55
C ALA A 7 -0.41 -4.53 18.39
N LEU A 8 -0.17 -3.81 17.31
CA LEU A 8 -0.84 -2.54 17.03
C LEU A 8 -2.27 -2.78 16.53
N SER A 9 -3.21 -1.94 16.99
CA SER A 9 -4.58 -1.94 16.48
C SER A 9 -4.65 -1.33 15.07
N ALA A 10 -5.65 -1.74 14.28
CA ALA A 10 -5.97 -1.09 13.02
C ALA A 10 -6.20 0.43 13.23
N GLY A 11 -5.68 1.24 12.35
CA GLY A 11 -5.67 2.70 12.45
C GLY A 11 -4.47 3.30 13.19
N SER A 12 -3.65 2.50 13.89
CA SER A 12 -2.40 2.99 14.49
C SER A 12 -1.46 3.53 13.43
N LEU A 13 -0.76 4.62 13.76
CA LEU A 13 0.21 5.24 12.83
C LEU A 13 1.63 4.76 13.14
N VAL A 14 2.36 4.40 12.09
CA VAL A 14 3.77 3.97 12.16
C VAL A 14 4.59 4.88 11.27
N LYS A 15 5.74 5.37 11.72
CA LYS A 15 6.70 6.10 10.90
C LYS A 15 7.67 5.15 10.22
N LEU A 16 7.75 5.23 8.89
CA LEU A 16 8.78 4.62 8.07
C LEU A 16 9.54 5.72 7.33
N ASN A 17 10.84 5.56 7.15
CA ASN A 17 11.62 6.52 6.37
C ASN A 17 11.55 6.20 4.88
N GLU A 18 11.25 7.24 4.09
CA GLU A 18 11.35 7.28 2.64
C GLU A 18 12.42 8.30 2.26
N ASN A 19 13.51 7.87 1.62
CA ASN A 19 14.66 8.73 1.26
C ASN A 19 15.16 9.59 2.44
N GLY A 20 15.21 9.01 3.65
CA GLY A 20 15.64 9.69 4.87
C GLY A 20 14.58 10.58 5.53
N VAL A 21 13.38 10.71 4.97
CA VAL A 21 12.26 11.48 5.53
C VAL A 21 11.23 10.55 6.14
N ALA A 22 10.87 10.78 7.41
CA ALA A 22 9.85 9.98 8.10
C ALA A 22 8.45 10.25 7.53
N LYS A 23 7.81 9.22 6.99
CA LYS A 23 6.44 9.24 6.46
C LYS A 23 5.54 8.37 7.32
N LYS A 24 4.26 8.76 7.41
CA LYS A 24 3.26 8.04 8.22
C LYS A 24 2.60 6.94 7.42
N TYR A 25 2.45 5.78 8.06
CA TYR A 25 1.74 4.63 7.54
C TYR A 25 0.65 4.21 8.54
N ILE A 26 -0.48 3.76 8.03
CA ILE A 26 -1.63 3.31 8.81
C ILE A 26 -1.57 1.78 8.92
N MET A 27 -1.60 1.24 10.11
CA MET A 27 -1.77 -0.20 10.34
C MET A 27 -3.18 -0.61 9.90
N LEU A 28 -3.31 -1.48 8.89
CA LEU A 28 -4.60 -1.98 8.41
C LEU A 28 -4.98 -3.31 9.05
N GLY A 29 -4.03 -4.22 9.23
CA GLY A 29 -4.32 -5.54 9.78
C GLY A 29 -3.10 -6.44 9.89
N TYR A 30 -3.27 -7.55 10.62
CA TYR A 30 -2.29 -8.62 10.77
C TYR A 30 -2.78 -9.87 10.06
N ASN A 31 -1.86 -10.58 9.40
CA ASN A 31 -2.06 -11.86 8.71
C ASN A 31 -3.21 -11.85 7.68
N HIS A 32 -3.44 -10.71 7.02
CA HIS A 32 -4.53 -10.54 6.06
C HIS A 32 -4.37 -11.45 4.82
N TYR A 33 -3.12 -11.65 4.39
CA TYR A 33 -2.77 -12.48 3.24
C TYR A 33 -2.21 -13.86 3.63
N GLY A 34 -2.25 -14.24 4.91
CA GLY A 34 -1.85 -15.57 5.38
C GLY A 34 -0.33 -15.81 5.39
N LYS A 35 0.48 -14.77 5.55
CA LYS A 35 1.95 -14.86 5.59
C LYS A 35 2.56 -14.31 6.89
N ALA A 36 1.75 -14.24 7.96
CA ALA A 36 2.15 -13.65 9.25
C ALA A 36 2.73 -12.23 9.07
N GLU A 37 2.16 -11.46 8.17
CA GLU A 37 2.54 -10.09 7.85
C GLU A 37 1.65 -9.08 8.60
N VAL A 38 2.12 -7.83 8.67
CA VAL A 38 1.26 -6.68 8.92
C VAL A 38 1.13 -5.89 7.62
N THR A 39 -0.07 -5.42 7.31
CA THR A 39 -0.33 -4.55 6.17
C THR A 39 -0.35 -3.10 6.63
N LEU A 40 0.56 -2.30 6.08
CA LEU A 40 0.66 -0.86 6.33
C LEU A 40 0.28 -0.10 5.06
N LEU A 41 -0.67 0.83 5.15
CA LEU A 41 -1.05 1.73 4.05
C LEU A 41 -0.39 3.10 4.26
N ARG A 42 0.31 3.63 3.27
CA ARG A 42 0.82 5.00 3.36
C ARG A 42 -0.32 5.96 3.65
N LYS A 43 -0.16 6.83 4.67
CA LYS A 43 -1.24 7.73 5.12
C LYS A 43 -1.61 8.71 4.02
N ASP A 44 -0.62 9.39 3.46
CA ASP A 44 -0.80 10.37 2.40
C ASP A 44 -0.45 9.75 1.03
N ALA A 45 -1.06 10.23 -0.04
CA ALA A 45 -0.84 9.71 -1.37
C ALA A 45 0.47 10.26 -1.97
N VAL A 46 1.06 9.51 -2.90
CA VAL A 46 2.34 9.82 -3.53
C VAL A 46 2.13 10.21 -4.98
N GLY A 47 2.45 11.43 -5.32
CA GLY A 47 2.62 11.95 -6.68
C GLY A 47 1.56 11.53 -7.70
N ASN A 48 1.33 12.35 -8.67
CA ASN A 48 0.38 12.09 -9.75
C ASN A 48 0.93 11.04 -10.73
N ARG A 49 0.08 10.08 -11.13
CA ARG A 49 0.42 9.06 -12.12
C ARG A 49 -0.79 8.41 -12.76
N ALA A 50 -0.62 7.89 -13.96
CA ALA A 50 -1.59 7.03 -14.60
C ALA A 50 -1.58 5.63 -13.92
N TYR A 51 -2.73 4.96 -13.91
CA TYR A 51 -2.83 3.55 -13.55
C TYR A 51 -2.05 2.69 -14.55
N ASN A 52 -2.26 2.96 -15.84
CA ASN A 52 -1.52 2.37 -16.94
C ASN A 52 -1.18 3.45 -17.96
N ALA A 53 0.10 3.86 -18.03
CA ALA A 53 0.57 4.90 -18.95
C ALA A 53 0.74 4.42 -20.40
N CYS A 54 0.67 3.10 -20.64
CA CYS A 54 0.77 2.56 -22.00
C CYS A 54 -0.52 2.83 -22.79
N GLN A 55 -0.40 3.31 -24.00
CA GLN A 55 -1.54 3.63 -24.88
C GLN A 55 -2.42 2.42 -25.27
N ASN A 56 -1.98 1.19 -25.00
CA ASN A 56 -2.79 -0.03 -25.17
C ASN A 56 -3.89 -0.16 -24.11
N GLY A 57 -3.86 0.67 -23.12
CA GLY A 57 -4.84 1.14 -22.17
C GLY A 57 -5.78 0.14 -21.55
N TYR A 58 -5.40 -1.09 -21.48
CA TYR A 58 -6.20 -2.06 -20.74
C TYR A 58 -6.02 -1.89 -19.24
N ASN A 59 -7.08 -2.19 -18.50
CA ASN A 59 -7.15 -2.04 -17.07
C ASN A 59 -6.56 -3.23 -16.28
N VAL A 60 -5.62 -3.95 -16.87
CA VAL A 60 -4.87 -5.03 -16.22
C VAL A 60 -3.88 -4.43 -15.22
N TYR A 61 -3.93 -4.89 -13.96
CA TYR A 61 -3.02 -4.40 -12.92
C TYR A 61 -1.61 -4.99 -13.04
N ASN A 62 -1.51 -6.30 -13.28
CA ASN A 62 -0.24 -7.01 -13.29
C ASN A 62 0.75 -6.44 -14.31
N GLY A 63 1.83 -5.85 -13.83
CA GLY A 63 2.89 -5.26 -14.65
C GLY A 63 2.57 -3.90 -15.27
N ASN A 64 1.47 -3.25 -14.89
CA ASN A 64 1.17 -1.89 -15.35
C ASN A 64 2.03 -0.83 -14.63
N SER A 65 1.82 0.44 -14.97
CA SER A 65 2.62 1.55 -14.42
C SER A 65 2.43 1.74 -12.91
N LEU A 66 1.25 1.47 -12.37
CA LEU A 66 0.97 1.57 -10.94
C LEU A 66 1.62 0.41 -10.17
N ASP A 67 1.52 -0.82 -10.68
CA ASP A 67 2.16 -2.00 -10.09
C ASP A 67 3.69 -1.86 -10.06
N SER A 68 4.29 -1.49 -11.21
CA SER A 68 5.74 -1.24 -11.32
C SER A 68 6.19 -0.12 -10.38
N PHE A 69 5.41 0.96 -10.27
CA PHE A 69 5.72 2.01 -9.30
C PHE A 69 5.78 1.46 -7.87
N CYS A 70 4.79 0.69 -7.44
CA CYS A 70 4.77 0.13 -6.09
C CYS A 70 5.96 -0.80 -5.84
N ASN A 71 6.19 -1.77 -6.72
CA ASN A 71 7.17 -2.84 -6.47
C ASN A 71 8.61 -2.51 -6.84
N GLU A 72 8.83 -1.57 -7.74
CA GLU A 72 10.17 -1.23 -8.23
C GLU A 72 10.66 0.11 -7.69
N GLN A 73 9.81 1.16 -7.76
CA GLN A 73 10.24 2.52 -7.42
C GLN A 73 10.00 2.84 -5.95
N HIS A 74 8.77 2.65 -5.43
CA HIS A 74 8.43 3.03 -4.06
C HIS A 74 9.23 2.20 -3.03
N ILE A 75 9.43 0.91 -3.27
CA ILE A 75 10.27 0.05 -2.40
C ILE A 75 11.68 0.64 -2.25
N GLN A 76 12.27 1.19 -3.32
CA GLN A 76 13.62 1.74 -3.25
C GLN A 76 13.72 3.03 -2.42
N CYS A 77 12.59 3.73 -2.20
CA CYS A 77 12.57 4.90 -1.31
C CYS A 77 12.66 4.52 0.17
N LEU A 78 12.30 3.28 0.54
CA LEU A 78 12.29 2.83 1.93
C LEU A 78 13.71 2.57 2.46
N ASP A 79 13.93 2.82 3.75
CA ASP A 79 15.18 2.47 4.41
C ASP A 79 15.53 0.98 4.18
N PRO A 80 16.83 0.62 4.06
CA PRO A 80 17.27 -0.76 3.83
C PRO A 80 16.70 -1.77 4.82
N ILE A 81 16.59 -1.39 6.10
CA ILE A 81 16.01 -2.26 7.14
C ILE A 81 14.54 -2.59 6.85
N ILE A 82 13.76 -1.60 6.39
CA ILE A 82 12.35 -1.81 6.05
C ILE A 82 12.24 -2.69 4.81
N ARG A 83 13.08 -2.46 3.81
CA ARG A 83 13.12 -3.30 2.59
C ARG A 83 13.41 -4.76 2.90
N ALA A 84 14.35 -5.03 3.83
CA ALA A 84 14.69 -6.39 4.27
C ALA A 84 13.53 -7.07 5.02
N CYS A 85 12.68 -6.29 5.68
CA CYS A 85 11.52 -6.78 6.41
C CYS A 85 10.25 -6.94 5.56
N LEU A 86 10.28 -6.59 4.26
CA LEU A 86 9.13 -6.76 3.38
C LEU A 86 8.86 -8.23 3.10
N VAL A 87 7.61 -8.63 3.30
CA VAL A 87 7.10 -10.00 3.05
C VAL A 87 6.42 -10.04 1.68
N ASN A 88 6.69 -11.09 0.91
CA ASN A 88 6.02 -11.33 -0.36
C ASN A 88 4.69 -12.04 -0.10
N VAL A 89 3.57 -11.37 -0.39
CA VAL A 89 2.22 -11.85 -0.09
C VAL A 89 1.40 -12.09 -1.35
N PRO A 90 0.48 -13.09 -1.35
CA PRO A 90 -0.40 -13.38 -2.49
C PRO A 90 -1.61 -12.42 -2.50
N ILE A 91 -1.49 -11.26 -3.14
CA ILE A 91 -2.61 -10.32 -3.28
C ILE A 91 -3.61 -10.84 -4.32
N PRO A 92 -4.90 -11.03 -3.97
CA PRO A 92 -5.93 -11.39 -4.94
C PRO A 92 -6.12 -10.24 -5.94
N THR A 93 -6.09 -10.55 -7.24
CA THR A 93 -6.15 -9.54 -8.30
C THR A 93 -6.99 -10.05 -9.46
N THR A 94 -7.99 -9.30 -9.88
CA THR A 94 -8.80 -9.61 -11.07
C THR A 94 -7.98 -9.36 -12.33
N ASP A 95 -8.01 -10.28 -13.29
CA ASP A 95 -7.26 -10.18 -14.55
C ASP A 95 -7.60 -8.91 -15.34
N GLY A 96 -8.89 -8.50 -15.37
CA GLY A 96 -9.32 -7.34 -16.13
C GLY A 96 -9.52 -7.62 -17.62
N HIS A 97 -9.38 -6.60 -18.47
CA HIS A 97 -9.52 -6.75 -19.91
C HIS A 97 -8.18 -7.09 -20.57
N VAL A 98 -8.00 -8.37 -20.89
CA VAL A 98 -6.83 -8.86 -21.62
C VAL A 98 -7.15 -8.85 -23.11
N ASN A 99 -6.39 -8.10 -23.89
CA ASN A 99 -6.62 -7.91 -25.33
C ASN A 99 -8.08 -7.49 -25.67
N GLY A 100 -8.66 -6.64 -24.82
CA GLY A 100 -10.03 -6.15 -24.97
C GLY A 100 -11.13 -7.10 -24.50
N THR A 101 -10.79 -8.30 -24.03
CA THR A 101 -11.76 -9.28 -23.52
C THR A 101 -11.74 -9.29 -21.99
N TRP A 102 -12.92 -9.14 -21.37
CA TRP A 102 -13.05 -9.20 -19.92
C TRP A 102 -12.78 -10.60 -19.36
N SER A 103 -11.96 -10.66 -18.31
CA SER A 103 -11.73 -11.85 -17.50
C SER A 103 -12.00 -11.52 -16.03
N ALA A 104 -13.00 -12.16 -15.45
CA ALA A 104 -13.31 -12.08 -14.02
C ALA A 104 -12.42 -12.99 -13.17
N THR A 105 -11.45 -13.67 -13.76
CA THR A 105 -10.54 -14.57 -13.04
C THR A 105 -9.72 -13.79 -12.01
N VAL A 106 -9.76 -14.24 -10.77
CA VAL A 106 -8.92 -13.70 -9.71
C VAL A 106 -7.68 -14.57 -9.55
N ARG A 107 -6.51 -13.94 -9.63
CA ARG A 107 -5.21 -14.59 -9.43
C ARG A 107 -4.48 -13.99 -8.24
N ASN A 108 -3.66 -14.79 -7.58
CA ASN A 108 -2.79 -14.32 -6.53
C ASN A 108 -1.47 -13.82 -7.14
N LEU A 109 -1.28 -12.52 -7.15
CA LEU A 109 -0.01 -11.91 -7.52
C LEU A 109 0.87 -11.81 -6.28
N MET A 110 2.13 -12.26 -6.37
CA MET A 110 3.08 -12.16 -5.27
C MET A 110 3.68 -10.76 -5.24
N ARG A 111 3.36 -9.97 -4.21
CA ARG A 111 3.81 -8.56 -4.08
C ARG A 111 4.24 -8.25 -2.64
N LYS A 112 5.19 -7.33 -2.52
CA LYS A 112 5.65 -6.74 -1.25
C LYS A 112 5.07 -5.37 -1.00
N CYS A 113 4.82 -4.64 -2.08
CA CYS A 113 4.20 -3.32 -2.12
C CYS A 113 3.17 -3.31 -3.26
N PHE A 114 2.00 -2.77 -3.02
CA PHE A 114 0.87 -2.84 -3.96
C PHE A 114 -0.16 -1.74 -3.70
N SER A 115 -1.03 -1.50 -4.68
CA SER A 115 -2.25 -0.73 -4.48
C SER A 115 -3.37 -1.62 -3.94
N LEU A 116 -4.21 -1.12 -3.03
CA LEU A 116 -5.37 -1.86 -2.52
C LEU A 116 -6.40 -2.10 -3.62
N SER A 117 -7.24 -3.14 -3.46
CA SER A 117 -8.38 -3.40 -4.34
C SER A 117 -9.65 -2.66 -3.88
N ALA A 118 -10.66 -2.62 -4.74
CA ALA A 118 -12.00 -2.14 -4.41
C ALA A 118 -12.63 -2.97 -3.27
N ALA A 119 -12.44 -4.29 -3.28
CA ALA A 119 -12.90 -5.17 -2.21
C ALA A 119 -12.22 -4.83 -0.86
N GLU A 120 -10.91 -4.58 -0.86
CA GLU A 120 -10.13 -4.29 0.36
C GLU A 120 -10.49 -2.93 0.98
N VAL A 121 -10.96 -1.97 0.20
CA VAL A 121 -11.50 -0.71 0.73
C VAL A 121 -13.00 -0.77 1.04
N GLY A 122 -13.62 -1.96 0.94
CA GLY A 122 -15.01 -2.17 1.32
C GLY A 122 -16.05 -1.78 0.25
N ASN A 123 -15.64 -1.71 -1.03
CA ASN A 123 -16.56 -1.42 -2.15
C ASN A 123 -17.09 -2.68 -2.85
N GLY A 124 -16.92 -3.85 -2.23
CA GLY A 124 -17.30 -5.14 -2.84
C GLY A 124 -16.28 -5.63 -3.88
N GLY A 125 -16.58 -6.79 -4.47
CA GLY A 125 -15.70 -7.45 -5.43
C GLY A 125 -15.14 -8.76 -4.89
N SER A 126 -14.38 -9.49 -5.72
CA SER A 126 -13.80 -10.80 -5.42
C SER A 126 -12.27 -10.75 -5.26
N ASP A 127 -11.66 -9.59 -5.45
CA ASP A 127 -10.21 -9.39 -5.46
C ASP A 127 -9.64 -8.95 -4.10
N GLY A 128 -10.21 -9.48 -3.02
CA GLY A 128 -9.73 -9.28 -1.65
C GLY A 128 -10.82 -9.31 -0.60
N THR A 129 -10.42 -9.12 0.64
CA THR A 129 -11.31 -8.98 1.81
C THR A 129 -11.17 -7.56 2.36
N ALA A 130 -12.26 -6.97 2.79
CA ALA A 130 -12.26 -5.61 3.30
C ALA A 130 -11.43 -5.47 4.59
N PHE A 131 -10.59 -4.43 4.65
CA PHE A 131 -9.97 -4.00 5.89
C PHE A 131 -10.99 -3.23 6.74
N SER A 132 -11.21 -3.63 7.98
CA SER A 132 -12.19 -3.01 8.89
C SER A 132 -11.96 -1.50 9.07
N TYR A 133 -10.71 -1.05 9.11
CA TYR A 133 -10.37 0.37 9.21
C TYR A 133 -10.91 1.20 8.03
N LEU A 134 -10.96 0.62 6.83
CA LEU A 134 -11.40 1.30 5.60
C LEU A 134 -12.91 1.17 5.34
N SER A 135 -13.69 0.64 6.30
CA SER A 135 -15.14 0.49 6.17
C SER A 135 -15.89 1.82 6.06
N THR A 136 -15.32 2.91 6.55
CA THR A 136 -15.90 4.26 6.47
C THR A 136 -15.23 5.08 5.37
N GLN A 137 -16.00 5.94 4.68
CA GLN A 137 -15.47 6.83 3.65
C GLN A 137 -14.37 7.75 4.19
N ALA A 138 -14.56 8.30 5.39
CA ALA A 138 -13.59 9.19 6.03
C ALA A 138 -12.19 8.56 6.15
N ASN A 139 -12.10 7.26 6.44
CA ASN A 139 -10.82 6.56 6.58
C ASN A 139 -10.15 6.24 5.23
N ARG A 140 -10.89 6.34 4.12
CA ARG A 140 -10.36 6.16 2.76
C ARG A 140 -9.77 7.43 2.18
N ILE A 141 -10.16 8.63 2.68
CA ILE A 141 -9.62 9.89 2.19
C ILE A 141 -8.11 9.88 2.31
N ALA A 142 -7.44 10.28 1.23
CA ALA A 142 -6.00 10.52 1.23
C ALA A 142 -5.72 11.99 0.91
N TYR A 143 -4.66 12.51 1.47
CA TYR A 143 -4.19 13.87 1.20
C TYR A 143 -2.92 13.81 0.36
N GLN A 144 -2.66 14.87 -0.39
CA GLN A 144 -1.37 15.06 -1.04
C GLN A 144 -0.29 15.15 0.06
N ASP A 145 0.84 14.52 -0.17
CA ASP A 145 1.91 14.36 0.83
C ASP A 145 2.16 15.63 1.66
N GLU A 146 1.98 15.51 2.96
CA GLU A 146 2.17 16.57 3.97
C GLU A 146 1.29 17.82 3.78
N THR A 147 0.17 17.71 3.08
CA THR A 147 -0.80 18.81 2.91
C THR A 147 -2.16 18.45 3.49
N THR A 148 -3.11 19.39 3.37
CA THR A 148 -4.54 19.19 3.68
C THR A 148 -5.40 19.04 2.44
N THR A 149 -4.78 18.99 1.24
CA THR A 149 -5.48 18.84 -0.03
C THR A 149 -5.83 17.39 -0.27
N ALA A 150 -7.10 17.05 -0.21
CA ALA A 150 -7.58 15.71 -0.53
C ALA A 150 -7.37 15.41 -2.02
N VAL A 151 -6.96 14.18 -2.32
CA VAL A 151 -6.62 13.75 -3.67
C VAL A 151 -7.26 12.41 -4.01
N TYR A 152 -7.46 12.19 -5.31
CA TYR A 152 -7.86 10.91 -5.86
C TYR A 152 -6.68 9.93 -5.82
N TRP A 153 -6.95 8.63 -5.54
CA TRP A 153 -5.90 7.62 -5.59
C TRP A 153 -6.39 6.29 -6.15
N TRP A 154 -5.57 5.69 -7.01
CA TRP A 154 -5.89 4.46 -7.71
C TRP A 154 -6.00 3.24 -6.79
N LEU A 155 -6.99 2.41 -7.07
CA LEU A 155 -7.08 1.02 -6.59
C LEU A 155 -6.57 0.07 -7.69
N ARG A 156 -6.26 -1.20 -7.36
CA ARG A 156 -5.79 -2.17 -8.36
C ARG A 156 -6.91 -2.84 -9.17
N SER A 157 -8.17 -2.68 -8.77
CA SER A 157 -9.31 -3.36 -9.38
C SER A 157 -9.66 -2.76 -10.74
N PRO A 158 -9.79 -3.59 -11.80
CA PRO A 158 -10.29 -3.15 -13.08
C PRO A 158 -11.82 -2.99 -13.06
N ASN A 159 -12.36 -2.07 -13.86
CA ASN A 159 -13.80 -1.99 -14.12
C ASN A 159 -14.22 -3.03 -15.17
N SER A 160 -15.33 -3.73 -14.94
CA SER A 160 -15.81 -4.78 -15.85
C SER A 160 -16.55 -4.25 -17.09
N GLY A 161 -17.12 -3.06 -16.98
CA GLY A 161 -17.92 -2.44 -18.05
C GLY A 161 -17.11 -1.72 -19.12
N TYR A 162 -15.87 -1.30 -18.77
CA TYR A 162 -15.02 -0.52 -19.66
C TYR A 162 -13.60 -1.07 -19.64
N ASN A 163 -13.05 -1.37 -20.82
CA ASN A 163 -11.75 -2.01 -20.97
C ASN A 163 -10.56 -1.13 -20.56
N ASN A 164 -10.77 0.15 -20.43
CA ASN A 164 -9.77 1.16 -20.12
C ASN A 164 -10.05 1.93 -18.81
N ASP A 165 -10.94 1.42 -17.95
CA ASP A 165 -11.24 2.06 -16.66
C ASP A 165 -10.84 1.17 -15.49
N ALA A 166 -10.29 1.79 -14.45
CA ALA A 166 -9.96 1.17 -13.18
C ALA A 166 -10.59 1.95 -12.02
N TYR A 167 -10.78 1.28 -10.89
CA TYR A 167 -11.35 1.91 -9.71
C TYR A 167 -10.33 2.84 -9.02
N PHE A 168 -10.85 3.89 -8.40
CA PHE A 168 -10.12 4.83 -7.55
C PHE A 168 -10.96 5.23 -6.34
N VAL A 169 -10.31 5.81 -5.33
CA VAL A 169 -10.98 6.49 -4.21
C VAL A 169 -10.98 7.99 -4.46
N SER A 170 -12.14 8.60 -4.33
CA SER A 170 -12.37 10.03 -4.51
C SER A 170 -11.91 10.85 -3.28
N THR A 171 -11.87 12.17 -3.44
CA THR A 171 -11.50 13.12 -2.39
C THR A 171 -12.43 13.13 -1.18
N ASP A 172 -13.65 12.62 -1.31
CA ASP A 172 -14.62 12.43 -0.23
C ASP A 172 -14.61 11.00 0.37
N GLY A 173 -13.74 10.10 -0.17
CA GLY A 173 -13.62 8.71 0.24
C GLY A 173 -14.61 7.75 -0.42
N SER A 174 -15.46 8.22 -1.34
CA SER A 174 -16.25 7.35 -2.21
C SER A 174 -15.36 6.58 -3.20
N VAL A 175 -15.88 5.49 -3.75
CA VAL A 175 -15.17 4.69 -4.76
C VAL A 175 -15.90 4.83 -6.09
N ASP A 176 -15.15 5.16 -7.14
CA ASP A 176 -15.63 5.32 -8.49
C ASP A 176 -14.57 4.77 -9.47
N TYR A 177 -14.76 4.88 -10.77
CA TYR A 177 -13.83 4.43 -11.80
C TYR A 177 -13.59 5.52 -12.84
N ASP A 178 -12.43 5.52 -13.44
CA ASP A 178 -12.04 6.44 -14.53
C ASP A 178 -10.97 5.79 -15.40
N ASN A 179 -10.69 6.47 -16.51
CA ASN A 179 -9.78 6.02 -17.53
C ASN A 179 -8.34 5.90 -17.01
N VAL A 180 -7.74 4.75 -17.25
CA VAL A 180 -6.40 4.34 -16.77
C VAL A 180 -5.26 5.26 -17.19
N TYR A 181 -5.45 6.10 -18.23
CA TYR A 181 -4.44 7.07 -18.69
C TYR A 181 -4.42 8.36 -17.86
N ARG A 182 -5.43 8.61 -17.04
CA ARG A 182 -5.53 9.83 -16.26
C ARG A 182 -4.32 9.97 -15.33
N GLY A 183 -3.47 10.95 -15.62
CA GLY A 183 -2.23 11.19 -14.89
C GLY A 183 -2.36 12.07 -13.65
N TYR A 184 -3.54 12.53 -13.27
CA TYR A 184 -3.76 13.39 -12.11
C TYR A 184 -4.19 12.63 -10.84
N TYR A 185 -4.38 11.34 -10.91
CA TYR A 185 -4.58 10.48 -9.75
C TYR A 185 -3.24 10.14 -9.08
N CYS A 186 -3.29 9.84 -7.79
CA CYS A 186 -2.12 9.49 -7.00
C CYS A 186 -1.98 7.98 -6.79
N ALA A 187 -0.79 7.51 -6.45
CA ALA A 187 -0.61 6.20 -5.83
C ALA A 187 -0.74 6.32 -4.30
N ARG A 188 -1.27 5.29 -3.66
CA ARG A 188 -1.28 5.13 -2.20
C ARG A 188 -0.78 3.73 -1.86
N PRO A 189 0.55 3.54 -1.75
CA PRO A 189 1.14 2.22 -1.59
C PRO A 189 0.76 1.57 -0.26
N ALA A 190 0.43 0.27 -0.31
CA ALA A 190 0.35 -0.61 0.83
C ALA A 190 1.60 -1.51 0.86
N LEU A 191 2.15 -1.77 2.04
CA LEU A 191 3.32 -2.59 2.29
C LEU A 191 2.94 -3.81 3.13
N ALA A 192 3.43 -4.98 2.76
CA ALA A 192 3.41 -6.15 3.63
C ALA A 192 4.75 -6.28 4.35
N LEU A 193 4.75 -6.16 5.67
CA LEU A 193 5.94 -6.22 6.53
C LEU A 193 5.87 -7.41 7.47
N SER A 194 7.03 -7.94 7.87
CA SER A 194 7.12 -8.97 8.90
C SER A 194 6.46 -8.52 10.20
N SER A 195 5.62 -9.37 10.78
CA SER A 195 4.97 -9.14 12.07
C SER A 195 5.93 -9.11 13.24
N GLU A 196 7.17 -9.59 13.05
CA GLU A 196 8.19 -9.70 14.09
C GLU A 196 8.99 -8.40 14.31
N ILE A 197 8.77 -7.38 13.46
CA ILE A 197 9.38 -6.06 13.65
C ILE A 197 8.96 -5.49 14.99
N LEU A 198 9.94 -4.92 15.72
CA LEU A 198 9.68 -4.22 16.97
C LEU A 198 9.48 -2.73 16.72
N VAL A 199 8.46 -2.19 17.37
CA VAL A 199 8.15 -0.75 17.40
C VAL A 199 8.27 -0.23 18.83
N SER A 200 8.34 1.10 18.98
CA SER A 200 8.30 1.75 20.29
C SER A 200 7.09 1.28 21.11
N ASP A 201 7.24 1.21 22.42
CA ASP A 201 6.19 0.74 23.33
C ASP A 201 4.97 1.67 23.33
N SER A 202 5.22 2.97 23.21
CA SER A 202 4.20 4.02 23.11
C SER A 202 4.38 4.84 21.84
N ALA A 203 3.31 5.49 21.40
CA ALA A 203 3.36 6.48 20.35
C ALA A 203 4.10 7.75 20.82
N ASP A 204 4.76 8.42 19.89
CA ASP A 204 5.41 9.71 20.13
C ASP A 204 4.40 10.87 20.20
N SER A 205 4.88 12.10 20.37
CA SER A 205 4.05 13.32 20.45
C SER A 205 3.21 13.58 19.20
N SER A 206 3.53 12.94 18.07
CA SER A 206 2.74 13.00 16.82
C SER A 206 1.74 11.85 16.69
N GLY A 207 1.57 11.02 17.73
CA GLY A 207 0.69 9.85 17.73
C GLY A 207 1.21 8.67 16.93
N CYS A 208 2.50 8.61 16.62
CA CYS A 208 3.09 7.59 15.76
C CYS A 208 4.03 6.66 16.53
N TYR A 209 3.98 5.38 16.21
CA TYR A 209 5.00 4.41 16.59
C TYR A 209 6.20 4.51 15.65
N THR A 210 7.39 4.22 16.18
CA THR A 210 8.64 4.22 15.41
C THR A 210 9.26 2.84 15.41
N ILE A 211 9.96 2.47 14.34
CA ILE A 211 10.68 1.19 14.29
C ILE A 211 11.81 1.22 15.33
N ALA A 212 11.80 0.25 16.23
CA ALA A 212 12.77 0.14 17.32
C ALA A 212 13.93 -0.79 16.94
N SER A 213 13.64 -1.93 16.27
CA SER A 213 14.66 -2.86 15.75
C SER A 213 14.08 -3.74 14.64
N ALA A 214 15.00 -4.33 13.85
CA ALA A 214 14.66 -5.42 12.94
C ALA A 214 14.29 -6.71 13.70
N PRO A 215 13.69 -7.71 13.01
CA PRO A 215 13.52 -9.05 13.57
C PRO A 215 14.86 -9.64 14.03
N ALA A 216 14.81 -10.46 15.09
CA ALA A 216 16.00 -11.16 15.57
C ALA A 216 16.54 -12.09 14.48
N GLY A 217 17.86 -12.05 14.23
CA GLY A 217 18.56 -12.90 13.25
C GLY A 217 19.26 -12.14 12.13
N GLU A 218 19.05 -10.84 11.98
CA GLU A 218 19.85 -10.00 11.10
C GLU A 218 20.50 -8.87 11.90
N GLU A 219 21.81 -8.70 11.77
CA GLU A 219 22.53 -7.64 12.46
C GLU A 219 22.36 -6.31 11.69
N TYR A 220 21.61 -5.40 12.29
CA TYR A 220 21.47 -4.02 11.83
C TYR A 220 21.95 -3.07 12.91
N GLN A 221 22.72 -2.08 12.53
CA GLN A 221 23.15 -1.00 13.41
C GLN A 221 22.63 0.35 12.90
N LYS A 222 22.21 1.20 13.83
CA LYS A 222 21.78 2.56 13.49
C LYS A 222 22.99 3.48 13.43
N VAL A 223 23.35 3.93 12.21
CA VAL A 223 24.45 4.86 11.97
C VAL A 223 23.86 6.18 11.47
N ASN A 224 24.11 7.28 12.18
CA ASN A 224 23.58 8.61 11.85
C ASN A 224 22.04 8.65 11.63
N GLY A 225 21.28 7.90 12.44
CA GLY A 225 19.83 7.85 12.32
C GLY A 225 19.27 6.87 11.27
N VAL A 226 20.13 6.29 10.42
CA VAL A 226 19.78 5.33 9.38
C VAL A 226 20.17 3.92 9.81
N TRP A 227 19.28 2.94 9.63
CA TRP A 227 19.58 1.55 9.88
C TRP A 227 20.41 0.95 8.74
N MET A 228 21.56 0.39 9.05
CA MET A 228 22.45 -0.27 8.10
C MET A 228 22.64 -1.74 8.48
N ARG A 229 22.59 -2.63 7.49
CA ARG A 229 22.94 -4.04 7.70
C ARG A 229 24.43 -4.13 7.96
N MET A 230 24.79 -4.85 9.04
CA MET A 230 26.19 -5.21 9.29
C MET A 230 26.56 -6.39 8.41
N CYS A 231 27.65 -6.26 7.66
CA CYS A 231 28.21 -7.34 6.84
C CYS A 231 29.11 -8.25 7.69
#